data_918c4a9b91fb83bf9de850132537c726
#
_entry.id   918c4a9b91fb83bf9de850132537c726
#
_cell.length_a   1.000
_cell.length_b   1.000
_cell.length_c   1.000
_cell.angle_alpha   90.00
_cell.angle_beta   90.00
_cell.angle_gamma   90.00
#
_symmetry.space_group_name_H-M   'P 1'
#
loop_
_entity.id
_entity.type
_entity.pdbx_description
1 polymer ?
#
loop_
_entity_poly.entity_id
_entity_poly.type
_entity_poly.pdbx_seq_one_letter_code
_entity_poly.pdbx_strand_id
1 'polypeptide(L)'
;MQEKLPRPVQRFKSDFPEIWQAFNDLGNECHTASDPLDEKTRRLVKLAIAIGAGLEGGTHSAVRNALAAGITPEEVKSVAILAITTIGFPASMRALTWIGDGLKPEDDSTE
;
A
#
# COMPACT_ATOMS: atom_id res chain seq x y z
N MET A 1 5.35 -7.01 14.22
CA MET A 1 4.08 -6.39 14.54
C MET A 1 3.07 -6.64 13.43
N GLN A 2 1.86 -7.00 13.82
CA GLN A 2 0.81 -7.29 12.87
C GLN A 2 0.10 -6.02 12.45
N GLU A 3 -0.07 -5.84 11.16
CA GLU A 3 -0.84 -4.68 10.72
C GLU A 3 -2.32 -4.99 10.82
N LYS A 4 -3.08 -3.93 11.02
CA LYS A 4 -4.52 -4.05 11.16
C LYS A 4 -5.17 -3.89 9.79
N LEU A 5 -5.90 -4.91 9.38
CA LEU A 5 -6.59 -4.90 8.09
C LEU A 5 -7.94 -4.19 8.22
N PRO A 6 -8.42 -3.54 7.14
CA PRO A 6 -9.77 -2.99 7.13
C PRO A 6 -10.80 -4.08 7.37
N ARG A 7 -11.93 -3.70 7.96
CA ARG A 7 -12.99 -4.67 8.28
C ARG A 7 -13.48 -5.49 7.11
N PRO A 8 -13.71 -4.89 5.92
CA PRO A 8 -14.14 -5.71 4.78
C PRO A 8 -13.11 -6.78 4.43
N VAL A 9 -11.82 -6.46 4.55
CA VAL A 9 -10.76 -7.42 4.26
C VAL A 9 -10.73 -8.51 5.32
N GLN A 10 -10.88 -8.13 6.60
CA GLN A 10 -10.94 -9.11 7.67
C GLN A 10 -12.10 -10.08 7.46
N ARG A 11 -13.25 -9.55 7.04
CA ARG A 11 -14.43 -10.38 6.78
C ARG A 11 -14.17 -11.33 5.62
N PHE A 12 -13.55 -10.84 4.55
CA PHE A 12 -13.24 -11.69 3.40
C PHE A 12 -12.31 -12.83 3.80
N LYS A 13 -11.28 -12.50 4.58
CA LYS A 13 -10.33 -13.51 5.05
C LYS A 13 -11.04 -14.59 5.87
N SER A 14 -11.99 -14.16 6.71
CA SER A 14 -12.74 -15.08 7.54
C SER A 14 -13.70 -15.94 6.72
N ASP A 15 -14.35 -15.33 5.73
CA ASP A 15 -15.37 -16.02 4.94
C ASP A 15 -14.78 -16.92 3.87
N PHE A 16 -13.61 -16.56 3.32
CA PHE A 16 -13.00 -17.27 2.20
C PHE A 16 -11.52 -17.51 2.47
N PRO A 17 -11.21 -18.31 3.49
CA PRO A 17 -9.80 -18.48 3.91
C PRO A 17 -8.91 -19.10 2.83
N GLU A 18 -9.45 -20.00 2.01
CA GLU A 18 -8.65 -20.63 0.96
C GLU A 18 -8.27 -19.63 -0.12
N ILE A 19 -9.21 -18.75 -0.49
CA ILE A 19 -8.91 -17.71 -1.47
C ILE A 19 -7.90 -16.74 -0.90
N TRP A 20 -8.09 -16.36 0.36
CA TRP A 20 -7.15 -15.45 1.03
C TRP A 20 -5.75 -16.03 1.03
N GLN A 21 -5.63 -17.33 1.35
CA GLN A 21 -4.33 -17.98 1.39
C GLN A 21 -3.70 -18.04 0.00
N ALA A 22 -4.48 -18.38 -1.03
CA ALA A 22 -3.98 -18.44 -2.40
C ALA A 22 -3.49 -17.06 -2.85
N PHE A 23 -4.20 -16.00 -2.46
CA PHE A 23 -3.79 -14.65 -2.78
C PHE A 23 -2.47 -14.28 -2.10
N ASN A 24 -2.32 -14.65 -0.83
CA ASN A 24 -1.06 -14.40 -0.13
C ASN A 24 0.09 -15.19 -0.73
N ASP A 25 -0.17 -16.42 -1.14
CA ASP A 25 0.86 -17.24 -1.79
C ASP A 25 1.29 -16.61 -3.10
N LEU A 26 0.33 -16.10 -3.88
CA LEU A 26 0.64 -15.39 -5.12
C LEU A 26 1.53 -14.17 -4.85
N GLY A 27 1.16 -13.40 -3.81
CA GLY A 27 1.94 -12.22 -3.45
C GLY A 27 3.38 -12.58 -3.09
N ASN A 28 3.56 -13.66 -2.34
CA ASN A 28 4.90 -14.12 -1.97
C ASN A 28 5.70 -14.55 -3.20
N GLU A 29 5.05 -15.22 -4.14
CA GLU A 29 5.73 -15.64 -5.37
C GLU A 29 6.14 -14.43 -6.20
N CYS A 30 5.29 -13.41 -6.27
CA CYS A 30 5.63 -12.19 -6.99
C CYS A 30 6.82 -11.49 -6.35
N HIS A 31 6.87 -11.45 -5.03
CA HIS A 31 8.00 -10.85 -4.32
C HIS A 31 9.28 -11.64 -4.57
N THR A 32 9.21 -12.95 -4.57
CA THR A 32 10.37 -13.79 -4.84
C THR A 32 10.86 -13.60 -6.29
N ALA A 33 9.93 -13.58 -7.23
CA ALA A 33 10.29 -13.45 -8.65
C ALA A 33 10.89 -12.07 -8.96
N SER A 34 10.63 -11.08 -8.13
CA SER A 34 11.12 -9.72 -8.32
C SER A 34 12.33 -9.42 -7.44
N ASP A 35 13.09 -10.45 -7.04
CA ASP A 35 14.19 -10.27 -6.11
C ASP A 35 15.37 -9.45 -6.65
N PRO A 36 15.55 -9.23 -7.98
CA PRO A 36 16.54 -8.23 -8.41
C PRO A 36 16.29 -6.83 -7.84
N LEU A 37 15.02 -6.51 -7.48
CA LEU A 37 14.71 -5.30 -6.75
C LEU A 37 14.71 -5.62 -5.26
N ASP A 38 15.34 -4.78 -4.45
CA ASP A 38 15.34 -5.03 -3.01
C ASP A 38 13.94 -4.77 -2.44
N GLU A 39 13.75 -5.14 -1.18
CA GLU A 39 12.45 -5.07 -0.52
C GLU A 39 11.91 -3.63 -0.52
N LYS A 40 12.73 -2.68 -0.17
CA LYS A 40 12.31 -1.27 -0.13
C LYS A 40 11.87 -0.79 -1.50
N THR A 41 12.63 -1.11 -2.53
CA THR A 41 12.30 -0.73 -3.89
C THR A 41 10.99 -1.37 -4.33
N ARG A 42 10.81 -2.66 -4.05
CA ARG A 42 9.56 -3.34 -4.40
C ARG A 42 8.36 -2.67 -3.77
N ARG A 43 8.47 -2.30 -2.49
CA ARG A 43 7.36 -1.65 -1.78
C ARG A 43 7.03 -0.30 -2.38
N LEU A 44 8.06 0.50 -2.70
CA LEU A 44 7.83 1.82 -3.28
C LEU A 44 7.29 1.72 -4.70
N VAL A 45 7.74 0.73 -5.48
CA VAL A 45 7.21 0.51 -6.83
C VAL A 45 5.74 0.13 -6.76
N LYS A 46 5.35 -0.75 -5.85
CA LYS A 46 3.95 -1.15 -5.71
C LYS A 46 3.07 0.04 -5.30
N LEU A 47 3.60 0.91 -4.44
CA LEU A 47 2.89 2.14 -4.09
C LEU A 47 2.72 3.02 -5.33
N ALA A 48 3.77 3.17 -6.14
CA ALA A 48 3.69 3.98 -7.33
C ALA A 48 2.68 3.44 -8.33
N ILE A 49 2.61 2.11 -8.48
CA ILE A 49 1.65 1.49 -9.37
C ILE A 49 0.22 1.77 -8.90
N ALA A 50 -0.03 1.64 -7.60
CA ALA A 50 -1.35 1.91 -7.03
C ALA A 50 -1.75 3.36 -7.23
N ILE A 51 -0.82 4.29 -7.01
CA ILE A 51 -1.07 5.71 -7.23
C ILE A 51 -1.37 5.97 -8.70
N GLY A 52 -0.56 5.42 -9.59
CA GLY A 52 -0.72 5.63 -11.02
C GLY A 52 -2.03 5.08 -11.54
N ALA A 53 -2.49 3.98 -10.99
CA ALA A 53 -3.76 3.39 -11.38
C ALA A 53 -4.96 4.06 -10.69
N GLY A 54 -4.72 4.98 -9.76
CA GLY A 54 -5.80 5.69 -9.09
C GLY A 54 -6.55 4.82 -8.09
N LEU A 55 -5.87 3.85 -7.49
CA LEU A 55 -6.51 2.90 -6.58
C LEU A 55 -6.42 3.41 -5.14
N GLU A 56 -7.54 3.79 -4.58
CA GLU A 56 -7.55 4.28 -3.20
C GLU A 56 -7.19 3.16 -2.22
N GLY A 57 -7.88 2.03 -2.30
CA GLY A 57 -7.60 0.90 -1.41
C GLY A 57 -6.19 0.35 -1.60
N GLY A 58 -5.75 0.26 -2.86
CA GLY A 58 -4.40 -0.22 -3.15
C GLY A 58 -3.33 0.71 -2.60
N THR A 59 -3.58 2.01 -2.66
CA THR A 59 -2.64 2.99 -2.11
C THR A 59 -2.58 2.88 -0.59
N HIS A 60 -3.73 2.79 0.07
CA HIS A 60 -3.76 2.62 1.52
C HIS A 60 -3.01 1.36 1.94
N SER A 61 -3.23 0.25 1.22
CA SER A 61 -2.56 -1.01 1.51
C SER A 61 -1.05 -0.89 1.31
N ALA A 62 -0.63 -0.27 0.21
CA ALA A 62 0.79 -0.11 -0.09
C ALA A 62 1.49 0.76 0.96
N VAL A 63 0.81 1.80 1.45
CA VAL A 63 1.36 2.65 2.51
C VAL A 63 1.53 1.84 3.80
N ARG A 64 0.50 1.07 4.20
CA ARG A 64 0.62 0.24 5.40
C ARG A 64 1.80 -0.72 5.30
N ASN A 65 1.92 -1.39 4.16
CA ASN A 65 2.99 -2.36 3.97
C ASN A 65 4.37 -1.71 3.96
N ALA A 66 4.48 -0.52 3.36
CA ALA A 66 5.74 0.21 3.32
C ALA A 66 6.17 0.62 4.73
N LEU A 67 5.24 1.19 5.50
CA LEU A 67 5.56 1.62 6.87
C LEU A 67 5.92 0.42 7.75
N ALA A 68 5.20 -0.69 7.59
CA ALA A 68 5.49 -1.90 8.35
C ALA A 68 6.88 -2.46 8.03
N ALA A 69 7.37 -2.20 6.82
CA ALA A 69 8.71 -2.63 6.41
C ALA A 69 9.80 -1.63 6.79
N GLY A 70 9.44 -0.57 7.51
CA GLY A 70 10.43 0.40 7.98
C GLY A 70 10.70 1.56 7.03
N ILE A 71 9.95 1.68 5.95
CA ILE A 71 10.08 2.80 5.03
C ILE A 71 9.51 4.04 5.72
N THR A 72 10.20 5.16 5.60
CA THR A 72 9.81 6.36 6.34
C THR A 72 8.65 7.08 5.66
N PRO A 73 7.86 7.87 6.43
CA PRO A 73 6.82 8.70 5.83
C PRO A 73 7.34 9.61 4.72
N GLU A 74 8.55 10.16 4.88
CA GLU A 74 9.12 11.03 3.86
C GLU A 74 9.39 10.27 2.57
N GLU A 75 9.86 9.04 2.69
CA GLU A 75 10.10 8.22 1.51
C GLU A 75 8.79 7.87 0.81
N VAL A 76 7.75 7.57 1.58
CA VAL A 76 6.43 7.27 1.03
C VAL A 76 5.88 8.48 0.27
N LYS A 77 5.97 9.67 0.89
CA LYS A 77 5.48 10.90 0.25
C LYS A 77 6.25 11.23 -1.02
N SER A 78 7.53 10.87 -1.07
CA SER A 78 8.36 11.14 -2.24
C SER A 78 7.79 10.50 -3.51
N VAL A 79 7.13 9.34 -3.37
CA VAL A 79 6.52 8.69 -4.52
C VAL A 79 5.43 9.57 -5.14
N ALA A 80 4.58 10.16 -4.30
CA ALA A 80 3.53 11.07 -4.79
C ALA A 80 4.12 12.36 -5.36
N ILE A 81 5.22 12.84 -4.80
CA ILE A 81 5.89 14.04 -5.34
C ILE A 81 6.41 13.76 -6.74
N LEU A 82 7.04 12.60 -6.94
CA LEU A 82 7.53 12.22 -8.26
C LEU A 82 6.40 12.05 -9.27
N ALA A 83 5.20 11.71 -8.80
CA ALA A 83 4.05 11.54 -9.67
C ALA A 83 3.57 12.85 -10.29
N ILE A 84 3.91 14.00 -9.69
CA ILE A 84 3.44 15.29 -10.18
C ILE A 84 3.78 15.49 -11.65
N THR A 85 5.00 15.15 -12.05
CA THR A 85 5.46 15.33 -13.41
C THR A 85 5.22 14.10 -14.29
N THR A 86 4.47 13.12 -13.79
CA THR A 86 4.18 11.90 -14.52
C THR A 86 2.68 11.77 -14.80
N ILE A 87 1.84 11.95 -13.76
CA ILE A 87 0.39 11.80 -13.91
C ILE A 87 -0.36 13.09 -13.58
N GLY A 88 0.34 14.16 -13.22
CA GLY A 88 -0.26 15.46 -13.02
C GLY A 88 -0.51 15.82 -11.56
N PHE A 89 -0.63 17.14 -11.32
CA PHE A 89 -0.76 17.67 -9.97
C PHE A 89 -2.03 17.22 -9.26
N PRO A 90 -3.21 17.24 -9.89
CA PRO A 90 -4.42 16.82 -9.16
C PRO A 90 -4.35 15.37 -8.69
N ALA A 91 -3.86 14.46 -9.53
CA ALA A 91 -3.74 13.06 -9.14
C ALA A 91 -2.74 12.89 -8.01
N SER A 92 -1.66 13.67 -8.01
CA SER A 92 -0.65 13.61 -6.95
C SER A 92 -1.20 14.13 -5.63
N MET A 93 -2.03 15.17 -5.67
CA MET A 93 -2.65 15.69 -4.45
C MET A 93 -3.62 14.67 -3.87
N ARG A 94 -4.36 13.96 -4.72
CA ARG A 94 -5.23 12.89 -4.27
C ARG A 94 -4.39 11.79 -3.59
N ALA A 95 -3.28 11.42 -4.21
CA ALA A 95 -2.39 10.41 -3.63
C ALA A 95 -1.83 10.85 -2.28
N LEU A 96 -1.45 12.13 -2.15
CA LEU A 96 -0.94 12.63 -0.88
C LEU A 96 -2.02 12.59 0.21
N THR A 97 -3.27 12.83 -0.17
CA THR A 97 -4.39 12.70 0.77
C THR A 97 -4.50 11.26 1.29
N TRP A 98 -4.45 10.29 0.38
CA TRP A 98 -4.53 8.89 0.77
C TRP A 98 -3.32 8.46 1.60
N ILE A 99 -2.14 8.95 1.25
CA ILE A 99 -0.94 8.69 2.05
C ILE A 99 -1.11 9.26 3.45
N GLY A 100 -1.60 10.49 3.54
CA GLY A 100 -1.83 11.14 4.82
C GLY A 100 -2.77 10.36 5.71
N ASP A 101 -3.78 9.71 5.13
CA ASP A 101 -4.69 8.87 5.89
C ASP A 101 -3.95 7.74 6.58
N GLY A 102 -2.97 7.15 5.90
CA GLY A 102 -2.20 6.05 6.46
C GLY A 102 -1.17 6.48 7.49
N LEU A 103 -0.85 7.76 7.55
CA LEU A 103 0.12 8.29 8.50
C LEU A 103 -0.51 8.75 9.79
N LYS A 104 -1.84 8.83 9.86
CA LYS A 104 -2.53 9.26 11.07
C LYS A 104 -2.48 8.17 12.11
N PRO A 105 -2.44 8.53 13.41
CA PRO A 105 -2.56 7.52 14.45
C PRO A 105 -3.85 6.73 14.28
N GLU A 106 -3.80 5.45 14.62
CA GLU A 106 -4.97 4.62 14.51
C GLU A 106 -6.05 5.08 15.46
N ASP A 107 -7.30 5.10 14.98
CA ASP A 107 -8.44 5.53 15.75
C ASP A 107 -9.49 4.43 15.68
N ASP A 108 -9.72 3.73 16.76
CA ASP A 108 -10.66 2.62 16.80
C ASP A 108 -12.10 3.05 16.58
N SER A 109 -12.40 4.33 16.71
CA SER A 109 -13.76 4.82 16.48
C SER A 109 -14.09 4.96 15.00
N THR A 110 -13.10 4.91 14.12
CA THR A 110 -13.32 5.00 12.68
C THR A 110 -13.44 3.61 12.07
N GLU A 111 -14.23 3.49 11.06
CA GLU A 111 -14.48 2.19 10.44
C GLU A 111 -13.98 2.13 9.03
#